data_02300aa55b40af652f94ac9f010cf072
#
_entry.id   02300aa55b40af652f94ac9f010cf072
#
_cell.length_a   1.000
_cell.length_b   1.000
_cell.length_c   1.000
_cell.angle_alpha   90.00
_cell.angle_beta   90.00
_cell.angle_gamma   90.00
#
_symmetry.space_group_name_H-M   'P 1'
#
loop_
_entity.id
_entity.type
_entity.pdbx_description
1 polymer ?
#
loop_
_entity_poly.entity_id
_entity_poly.type
_entity_poly.pdbx_seq_one_letter_code
_entity_poly.pdbx_strand_id
1 'polypeptide(L)'
;MAVTDHPSPQTIREFSAANPKMRTRDQADALGISEAQLVAASCGAGVARIDPHPDRVMEAAQKLGDVMALTRNMSCVHEKIGRYANYHPGKHAAMILTPEIDLRIFPSHWCHAFMVETAIEGGLRRSLQVFDAAGDAVHKIFLREGASLTAWDGIHRSGA
;
A
#
# COMPACT_ATOMS: atom_id res chain seq x y z
N MET A 1 -30.52 -1.19 -17.22
CA MET A 1 -29.20 -1.40 -16.60
C MET A 1 -28.60 -0.04 -16.32
N ALA A 2 -28.49 0.34 -15.05
CA ALA A 2 -27.75 1.53 -14.69
C ALA A 2 -26.28 1.24 -14.96
N VAL A 3 -25.70 1.91 -15.93
CA VAL A 3 -24.24 1.97 -16.07
C VAL A 3 -23.79 2.75 -14.84
N THR A 4 -23.18 2.08 -13.87
CA THR A 4 -22.50 2.75 -12.79
C THR A 4 -21.34 3.52 -13.43
N ASP A 5 -21.51 4.80 -13.51
CA ASP A 5 -20.53 5.70 -14.15
C ASP A 5 -19.33 5.82 -13.20
N HIS A 6 -18.38 4.89 -13.33
CA HIS A 6 -17.15 4.95 -12.58
C HIS A 6 -16.30 6.10 -13.12
N PRO A 7 -15.76 6.98 -12.25
CA PRO A 7 -14.91 8.07 -12.71
C PRO A 7 -13.68 7.52 -13.43
N SER A 8 -13.25 8.23 -14.48
CA SER A 8 -12.04 7.86 -15.20
C SER A 8 -10.79 8.05 -14.33
N PRO A 9 -9.68 7.37 -14.62
CA PRO A 9 -8.42 7.60 -13.91
C PRO A 9 -8.00 9.07 -13.89
N GLN A 10 -8.22 9.79 -14.99
CA GLN A 10 -7.92 11.22 -15.04
C GLN A 10 -8.77 12.02 -14.06
N THR A 11 -10.08 11.77 -14.03
CA THR A 11 -11.01 12.41 -13.08
C THR A 11 -10.59 12.14 -11.63
N ILE A 12 -10.18 10.93 -11.33
CA ILE A 12 -9.70 10.53 -9.98
C ILE A 12 -8.44 11.33 -9.63
N ARG A 13 -7.46 11.39 -10.53
CA ARG A 13 -6.22 12.15 -10.29
C ARG A 13 -6.49 13.64 -10.10
N GLU A 14 -7.38 14.22 -10.88
CA GLU A 14 -7.76 15.64 -10.75
C GLU A 14 -8.41 15.92 -9.41
N PHE A 15 -9.33 15.07 -8.98
CA PHE A 15 -9.97 15.18 -7.66
C PHE A 15 -8.95 15.11 -6.53
N SER A 16 -8.03 14.14 -6.61
CA SER A 16 -6.97 13.96 -5.63
C SER A 16 -6.05 15.18 -5.54
N ALA A 17 -5.66 15.73 -6.70
CA ALA A 17 -4.83 16.94 -6.77
C ALA A 17 -5.53 18.18 -6.19
N ALA A 18 -6.85 18.27 -6.37
CA ALA A 18 -7.66 19.37 -5.83
C ALA A 18 -7.92 19.25 -4.32
N ASN A 19 -7.70 18.07 -3.74
CA ASN A 19 -7.97 17.78 -2.32
C ASN A 19 -6.75 17.16 -1.62
N PRO A 20 -5.58 17.84 -1.62
CA PRO A 20 -4.33 17.23 -1.15
C PRO A 20 -4.30 16.96 0.35
N LYS A 21 -5.19 17.58 1.13
CA LYS A 21 -5.28 17.39 2.58
C LYS A 21 -6.22 16.26 2.97
N MET A 22 -7.04 15.76 2.05
CA MET A 22 -7.89 14.61 2.30
C MET A 22 -7.06 13.32 2.29
N ARG A 23 -7.35 12.42 3.22
CA ARG A 23 -6.77 11.07 3.20
C ARG A 23 -7.27 10.32 1.96
N THR A 24 -6.46 9.40 1.43
CA THR A 24 -6.84 8.59 0.25
C THR A 24 -8.17 7.87 0.46
N ARG A 25 -8.40 7.34 1.64
CA ARG A 25 -9.65 6.68 1.98
C ARG A 25 -10.86 7.62 1.87
N ASP A 26 -10.75 8.84 2.39
CA ASP A 26 -11.83 9.84 2.34
C ASP A 26 -12.05 10.31 0.90
N GLN A 27 -11.01 10.43 0.11
CA GLN A 27 -11.12 10.74 -1.32
C GLN A 27 -11.88 9.64 -2.07
N ALA A 28 -11.56 8.37 -1.79
CA ALA A 28 -12.23 7.24 -2.39
C ALA A 28 -13.73 7.22 -2.03
N ASP A 29 -14.05 7.44 -0.77
CA ASP A 29 -15.43 7.51 -0.30
C ASP A 29 -16.20 8.63 -1.00
N ALA A 30 -15.60 9.81 -1.12
CA ALA A 30 -16.22 10.95 -1.81
C ALA A 30 -16.50 10.67 -3.29
N LEU A 31 -15.67 9.86 -3.94
CA LEU A 31 -15.81 9.48 -5.34
C LEU A 31 -16.68 8.22 -5.56
N GLY A 32 -17.06 7.55 -4.48
CA GLY A 32 -17.83 6.31 -4.55
C GLY A 32 -17.05 5.13 -5.12
N ILE A 33 -15.73 5.11 -4.92
CA ILE A 33 -14.83 4.04 -5.38
C ILE A 33 -14.07 3.43 -4.20
N SER A 34 -13.38 2.31 -4.45
CA SER A 34 -12.50 1.74 -3.45
C SER A 34 -11.18 2.52 -3.34
N GLU A 35 -10.51 2.39 -2.21
CA GLU A 35 -9.19 3.00 -2.03
C GLU A 35 -8.18 2.43 -3.02
N ALA A 36 -8.24 1.13 -3.32
CA ALA A 36 -7.39 0.49 -4.33
C ALA A 36 -7.58 1.12 -5.71
N GLN A 37 -8.82 1.41 -6.12
CA GLN A 37 -9.10 2.08 -7.39
C GLN A 37 -8.52 3.49 -7.42
N LEU A 38 -8.60 4.21 -6.31
CA LEU A 38 -8.02 5.55 -6.20
C LEU A 38 -6.51 5.50 -6.39
N VAL A 39 -5.82 4.57 -5.71
CA VAL A 39 -4.37 4.40 -5.83
C VAL A 39 -4.00 3.97 -7.25
N ALA A 40 -4.71 3.00 -7.81
CA ALA A 40 -4.45 2.46 -9.15
C ALA A 40 -4.57 3.52 -10.26
N ALA A 41 -5.40 4.54 -10.06
CA ALA A 41 -5.57 5.64 -11.02
C ALA A 41 -4.28 6.42 -11.27
N SER A 42 -3.33 6.38 -10.37
CA SER A 42 -2.03 7.04 -10.49
C SER A 42 -0.90 6.12 -10.97
N CYS A 43 -1.20 4.89 -11.40
CA CYS A 43 -0.21 4.00 -12.00
C CYS A 43 0.46 4.68 -13.21
N GLY A 44 1.79 4.68 -13.22
CA GLY A 44 2.60 5.41 -14.20
C GLY A 44 2.91 6.85 -13.79
N ALA A 45 2.31 7.35 -12.70
CA ALA A 45 2.50 8.70 -12.18
C ALA A 45 2.74 8.65 -10.67
N GLY A 46 3.86 8.07 -10.25
CA GLY A 46 4.22 7.90 -8.84
C GLY A 46 3.72 6.61 -8.21
N VAL A 47 2.94 5.82 -8.91
CA VAL A 47 2.42 4.53 -8.44
C VAL A 47 2.80 3.44 -9.42
N ALA A 48 3.24 2.30 -8.89
CA ALA A 48 3.51 1.10 -9.68
C ALA A 48 2.84 -0.11 -9.02
N ARG A 49 2.26 -0.96 -9.85
CA ARG A 49 1.68 -2.22 -9.38
C ARG A 49 2.78 -3.23 -9.11
N ILE A 50 2.63 -4.00 -8.03
CA ILE A 50 3.54 -5.10 -7.68
C ILE A 50 2.73 -6.36 -7.40
N ASP A 51 3.42 -7.51 -7.36
CA ASP A 51 2.79 -8.79 -7.01
C ASP A 51 2.27 -8.71 -5.55
N PRO A 52 0.98 -8.96 -5.32
CA PRO A 52 0.39 -8.85 -3.98
C PRO A 52 0.69 -10.06 -3.08
N HIS A 53 1.26 -11.15 -3.61
CA HIS A 53 1.52 -12.32 -2.77
C HIS A 53 2.41 -11.96 -1.58
N PRO A 54 2.07 -12.38 -0.36
CA PRO A 54 2.85 -12.06 0.84
C PRO A 54 4.33 -12.42 0.72
N ASP A 55 4.67 -13.54 0.05
CA ASP A 55 6.07 -13.93 -0.14
C ASP A 55 6.86 -12.83 -0.87
N ARG A 56 6.25 -12.16 -1.84
CA ARG A 56 6.88 -11.09 -2.62
C ARG A 56 6.90 -9.77 -1.87
N VAL A 57 5.78 -9.41 -1.25
CA VAL A 57 5.70 -8.16 -0.49
C VAL A 57 6.64 -8.20 0.70
N MET A 58 6.70 -9.31 1.42
CA MET A 58 7.57 -9.44 2.59
C MET A 58 9.04 -9.58 2.20
N GLU A 59 9.35 -10.20 1.07
CA GLU A 59 10.72 -10.20 0.52
C GLU A 59 11.21 -8.76 0.30
N ALA A 60 10.37 -7.93 -0.29
CA ALA A 60 10.69 -6.52 -0.49
C ALA A 60 10.80 -5.77 0.83
N ALA A 61 9.82 -5.94 1.72
CA ALA A 61 9.76 -5.23 3.00
C ALA A 61 10.98 -5.49 3.89
N GLN A 62 11.45 -6.74 3.93
CA GLN A 62 12.61 -7.11 4.73
C GLN A 62 13.91 -6.43 4.31
N LYS A 63 14.01 -6.01 3.05
CA LYS A 63 15.19 -5.32 2.51
C LYS A 63 15.16 -3.81 2.76
N LEU A 64 14.01 -3.25 3.11
CA LEU A 64 13.85 -1.80 3.25
C LEU A 64 14.50 -1.23 4.52
N GLY A 65 14.66 -2.05 5.56
CA GLY A 65 15.22 -1.61 6.83
C GLY A 65 14.16 -0.99 7.73
N ASP A 66 14.46 0.18 8.28
CA ASP A 66 13.59 0.84 9.26
C ASP A 66 12.38 1.49 8.58
N VAL A 67 11.19 1.01 8.93
CA VAL A 67 9.92 1.43 8.32
C VAL A 67 8.84 1.58 9.39
N MET A 68 7.67 2.09 9.00
CA MET A 68 6.48 2.11 9.83
C MET A 68 5.43 1.17 9.25
N ALA A 69 5.05 0.16 10.02
CA ALA A 69 3.95 -0.73 9.71
C ALA A 69 2.63 -0.08 10.15
N LEU A 70 1.63 -0.09 9.27
CA LEU A 70 0.32 0.47 9.56
C LEU A 70 -0.77 -0.52 9.19
N THR A 71 -1.64 -0.83 10.16
CA THR A 71 -2.88 -1.55 9.94
C THR A 71 -4.00 -0.74 10.57
N ARG A 72 -5.07 -0.52 9.82
CA ARG A 72 -6.19 0.24 10.34
C ARG A 72 -7.52 -0.18 9.72
N ASN A 73 -8.58 0.10 10.45
CA ASN A 73 -9.93 0.14 9.93
C ASN A 73 -10.56 1.50 10.30
N MET A 74 -11.88 1.61 10.20
CA MET A 74 -12.58 2.86 10.52
C MET A 74 -12.52 3.23 12.01
N SER A 75 -12.23 2.26 12.88
CA SER A 75 -12.38 2.41 14.33
C SER A 75 -11.07 2.35 15.09
N CYS A 76 -9.99 1.88 14.46
CA CYS A 76 -8.72 1.70 15.13
C CYS A 76 -7.55 1.82 14.14
N VAL A 77 -6.46 2.44 14.59
CA VAL A 77 -5.22 2.56 13.84
C VAL A 77 -4.10 1.97 14.69
N HIS A 78 -3.34 1.05 14.12
CA HIS A 78 -2.13 0.50 14.73
C HIS A 78 -0.93 0.89 13.86
N GLU A 79 -0.02 1.65 14.42
CA GLU A 79 1.24 2.05 13.80
C GLU A 79 2.40 1.54 14.64
N LYS A 80 3.40 0.94 13.98
CA LYS A 80 4.58 0.46 14.67
C LYS A 80 5.82 0.67 13.82
N ILE A 81 6.82 1.29 14.40
CA ILE A 81 8.13 1.48 13.77
C ILE A 81 8.98 0.25 14.06
N GLY A 82 9.61 -0.29 13.02
CA GLY A 82 10.47 -1.45 13.15
C GLY A 82 10.95 -1.96 11.81
N ARG A 83 11.61 -3.11 11.83
CA ARG A 83 12.07 -3.80 10.65
C ARG A 83 11.23 -5.05 10.41
N TYR A 84 10.93 -5.31 9.15
CA TYR A 84 10.37 -6.59 8.75
C TYR A 84 11.51 -7.61 8.68
N ALA A 85 11.35 -8.71 9.37
CA ALA A 85 12.31 -9.81 9.39
C ALA A 85 11.62 -11.09 9.85
N ASN A 86 12.31 -12.21 9.75
CA ASN A 86 11.83 -13.49 10.27
C ASN A 86 10.46 -13.86 9.67
N TYR A 87 10.38 -13.78 8.34
CA TYR A 87 9.17 -14.13 7.60
C TYR A 87 9.01 -15.64 7.51
N HIS A 88 7.84 -16.13 7.87
CA HIS A 88 7.46 -17.53 7.77
C HIS A 88 6.33 -17.67 6.75
N PRO A 89 6.62 -18.17 5.54
CA PRO A 89 5.58 -18.38 4.53
C PRO A 89 4.61 -19.47 4.96
N GLY A 90 3.38 -19.42 4.46
CA GLY A 90 2.37 -20.43 4.70
C GLY A 90 1.23 -20.29 3.73
N LYS A 91 0.58 -21.42 3.41
CA LYS A 91 -0.50 -21.45 2.43
C LYS A 91 -1.75 -20.74 2.95
N HIS A 92 -2.10 -20.95 4.20
CA HIS A 92 -3.28 -20.36 4.82
C HIS A 92 -2.97 -19.14 5.66
N ALA A 93 -1.81 -19.14 6.30
CA ALA A 93 -1.33 -18.03 7.10
C ALA A 93 0.19 -17.93 6.99
N ALA A 94 0.69 -16.72 6.84
CA ALA A 94 2.11 -16.40 6.92
C ALA A 94 2.35 -15.49 8.12
N MET A 95 3.60 -15.33 8.53
CA MET A 95 3.93 -14.58 9.75
C MET A 95 5.18 -13.75 9.58
N ILE A 96 5.17 -12.59 10.20
CA ILE A 96 6.37 -11.80 10.55
C ILE A 96 6.49 -11.84 12.07
N LEU A 97 7.63 -12.25 12.57
CA LEU A 97 7.85 -12.40 14.01
C LEU A 97 9.12 -11.66 14.44
N THR A 98 8.96 -10.40 14.81
CA THR A 98 10.05 -9.60 15.38
C THR A 98 9.59 -9.01 16.72
N PRO A 99 10.51 -8.47 17.54
CA PRO A 99 10.09 -7.80 18.79
C PRO A 99 9.14 -6.62 18.55
N GLU A 100 9.27 -5.91 17.45
CA GLU A 100 8.46 -4.72 17.13
C GLU A 100 7.24 -5.04 16.27
N ILE A 101 7.38 -6.01 15.35
CA ILE A 101 6.34 -6.31 14.36
C ILE A 101 5.99 -7.78 14.45
N ASP A 102 4.77 -8.05 14.87
CA ASP A 102 4.20 -9.38 14.95
C ASP A 102 2.92 -9.41 14.11
N LEU A 103 2.99 -10.06 12.95
CA LEU A 103 1.87 -10.12 12.01
C LEU A 103 1.46 -11.54 11.72
N ARG A 104 0.15 -11.73 11.62
CA ARG A 104 -0.47 -12.90 11.00
C ARG A 104 -1.07 -12.44 9.69
N ILE A 105 -0.63 -13.05 8.61
CA ILE A 105 -0.98 -12.66 7.23
C ILE A 105 -1.81 -13.77 6.61
N PHE A 106 -2.95 -13.41 6.04
CA PHE A 106 -3.83 -14.36 5.35
C PHE A 106 -3.75 -14.14 3.84
N PRO A 107 -2.94 -14.93 3.11
CA PRO A 107 -2.63 -14.68 1.71
C PRO A 107 -3.83 -14.54 0.80
N SER A 108 -4.94 -15.26 1.09
CA SER A 108 -6.15 -15.20 0.28
C SER A 108 -6.80 -13.81 0.23
N HIS A 109 -6.49 -12.93 1.18
CA HIS A 109 -7.01 -11.56 1.26
C HIS A 109 -6.07 -10.52 0.65
N TRP A 110 -4.88 -10.91 0.23
CA TRP A 110 -3.90 -10.02 -0.37
C TRP A 110 -4.05 -10.05 -1.88
N CYS A 111 -4.89 -9.17 -2.42
CA CYS A 111 -5.33 -9.22 -3.82
C CYS A 111 -4.68 -8.18 -4.73
N HIS A 112 -4.33 -7.02 -4.19
CA HIS A 112 -3.69 -5.93 -4.94
C HIS A 112 -2.59 -5.31 -4.11
N ALA A 113 -1.47 -4.94 -4.74
CA ALA A 113 -0.40 -4.23 -4.06
C ALA A 113 0.27 -3.20 -4.96
N PHE A 114 0.72 -2.13 -4.36
CA PHE A 114 1.31 -0.99 -5.08
C PHE A 114 2.52 -0.44 -4.33
N MET A 115 3.51 0.01 -5.11
CA MET A 115 4.51 0.96 -4.66
C MET A 115 3.92 2.35 -4.90
N VAL A 116 3.90 3.18 -3.87
CA VAL A 116 3.32 4.53 -3.95
C VAL A 116 4.34 5.57 -3.55
N GLU A 117 4.59 6.52 -4.45
CA GLU A 117 5.40 7.70 -4.17
C GLU A 117 4.50 8.93 -4.27
N THR A 118 4.40 9.67 -3.18
CA THR A 118 3.56 10.87 -3.09
C THR A 118 4.45 12.06 -2.74
N ALA A 119 4.32 13.14 -3.52
CA ALA A 119 5.00 14.39 -3.21
C ALA A 119 4.44 14.99 -1.91
N ILE A 120 5.34 15.31 -1.00
CA ILE A 120 5.04 15.99 0.26
C ILE A 120 5.96 17.19 0.41
N GLU A 121 5.68 18.05 1.39
CA GLU A 121 6.60 19.13 1.72
C GLU A 121 7.96 18.55 2.11
N GLY A 122 9.01 18.97 1.42
CA GLY A 122 10.38 18.51 1.67
C GLY A 122 10.81 17.23 0.99
N GLY A 123 9.98 16.61 0.12
CA GLY A 123 10.40 15.43 -0.62
C GLY A 123 9.30 14.49 -1.08
N LEU A 124 9.58 13.21 -1.03
CA LEU A 124 8.66 12.13 -1.41
C LEU A 124 8.34 11.26 -0.21
N ARG A 125 7.08 10.88 -0.10
CA ARG A 125 6.62 9.83 0.82
C ARG A 125 6.48 8.54 0.02
N ARG A 126 7.18 7.50 0.45
CA ARG A 126 7.16 6.19 -0.20
C ARG A 126 6.47 5.17 0.69
N SER A 127 5.64 4.34 0.08
CA SER A 127 4.96 3.25 0.80
C SER A 127 4.69 2.05 -0.09
N LEU A 128 4.58 0.88 0.56
CA LEU A 128 3.98 -0.31 -0.03
C LEU A 128 2.55 -0.40 0.53
N GLN A 129 1.57 -0.61 -0.33
CA GLN A 129 0.18 -0.68 0.07
C GLN A 129 -0.47 -1.94 -0.49
N VAL A 130 -1.17 -2.67 0.37
CA VAL A 130 -1.85 -3.92 0.03
C VAL A 130 -3.35 -3.78 0.26
N PHE A 131 -4.13 -4.29 -0.69
CA PHE A 131 -5.59 -4.20 -0.67
C PHE A 131 -6.22 -5.58 -0.90
N ASP A 132 -7.41 -5.77 -0.34
CA ASP A 132 -8.20 -6.97 -0.53
C ASP A 132 -9.03 -6.94 -1.82
N ALA A 133 -9.85 -7.97 -2.04
CA ALA A 133 -10.66 -8.08 -3.25
C ALA A 133 -11.72 -6.97 -3.38
N ALA A 134 -12.18 -6.40 -2.26
CA ALA A 134 -13.10 -5.28 -2.25
C ALA A 134 -12.39 -3.94 -2.51
N GLY A 135 -11.06 -3.93 -2.49
CA GLY A 135 -10.26 -2.72 -2.65
C GLY A 135 -10.04 -1.95 -1.36
N ASP A 136 -10.33 -2.57 -0.21
CA ASP A 136 -10.03 -1.99 1.09
C ASP A 136 -8.58 -2.26 1.49
N ALA A 137 -7.98 -1.32 2.20
CA ALA A 137 -6.60 -1.46 2.65
C ALA A 137 -6.47 -2.59 3.68
N VAL A 138 -5.53 -3.49 3.44
CA VAL A 138 -5.17 -4.57 4.37
C VAL A 138 -3.99 -4.15 5.22
N HIS A 139 -2.95 -3.64 4.59
CA HIS A 139 -1.70 -3.28 5.26
C HIS A 139 -0.94 -2.25 4.45
N LYS A 140 -0.25 -1.35 5.14
CA LYS A 140 0.63 -0.35 4.52
C LYS A 140 1.96 -0.31 5.24
N ILE A 141 3.02 -0.11 4.47
CA ILE A 141 4.39 0.00 4.97
C ILE A 141 4.96 1.32 4.46
N PHE A 142 5.25 2.24 5.37
CA PHE A 142 5.80 3.55 5.02
C PHE A 142 7.31 3.58 5.27
N LEU A 143 8.07 4.01 4.28
CA LEU A 143 9.50 4.21 4.43
C LEU A 143 9.75 5.41 5.34
N ARG A 144 10.76 5.26 6.20
CA ARG A 144 11.24 6.34 7.06
C ARG A 144 12.60 6.83 6.56
N GLU A 145 13.02 7.95 7.08
CA GLU A 145 14.40 8.40 6.91
C GLU A 145 15.36 7.30 7.38
N GLY A 146 16.32 6.93 6.55
CA GLY A 146 17.21 5.81 6.82
C GLY A 146 16.81 4.48 6.19
N ALA A 147 15.61 4.37 5.60
CA ALA A 147 15.24 3.20 4.81
C ALA A 147 16.11 3.10 3.55
N SER A 148 16.28 1.88 3.03
CA SER A 148 17.10 1.63 1.85
C SER A 148 16.37 2.02 0.56
N LEU A 149 16.76 3.13 -0.06
CA LEU A 149 16.24 3.53 -1.37
C LEU A 149 16.74 2.61 -2.48
N THR A 150 17.90 2.02 -2.34
CA THR A 150 18.41 1.02 -3.29
C THR A 150 17.49 -0.21 -3.30
N ALA A 151 17.07 -0.69 -2.13
CA ALA A 151 16.12 -1.80 -2.02
C ALA A 151 14.77 -1.42 -2.60
N TRP A 152 14.29 -0.19 -2.35
CA TRP A 152 13.05 0.32 -2.93
C TRP A 152 13.09 0.30 -4.46
N ASP A 153 14.14 0.84 -5.04
CA ASP A 153 14.31 0.89 -6.49
C ASP A 153 14.42 -0.50 -7.12
N GLY A 154 14.91 -1.47 -6.36
CA GLY A 154 15.06 -2.87 -6.79
C GLY A 154 13.78 -3.71 -6.73
N ILE A 155 12.68 -3.18 -6.21
CA ILE A 155 11.41 -3.92 -6.14
C ILE A 155 10.88 -4.14 -7.55
N HIS A 156 10.56 -5.41 -7.86
CA HIS A 156 10.05 -5.76 -9.18
C HIS A 156 8.63 -5.24 -9.37
N ARG A 157 8.44 -4.43 -10.40
CA ARG A 157 7.14 -3.89 -10.77
C ARG A 157 6.44 -4.84 -11.72
N SER A 158 5.21 -5.20 -11.41
CA SER A 158 4.36 -5.94 -12.35
C SER A 158 4.05 -5.05 -13.54
N GLY A 159 4.09 -5.61 -14.73
CA GLY A 159 3.99 -4.90 -15.99
C GLY A 159 2.88 -3.86 -16.09
N ALA A 160 3.08 -2.95 -16.99
CA ALA A 160 2.20 -1.80 -17.24
C ALA A 160 0.77 -2.22 -17.56
#